data_58bd05b27f8dd121c96a0c6622c558d6
#
_entry.id   58bd05b27f8dd121c96a0c6622c558d6
#
_cell.length_a   1.000
_cell.length_b   1.000
_cell.length_c   1.000
_cell.angle_alpha   90.00
_cell.angle_beta   90.00
_cell.angle_gamma   90.00
#
_symmetry.space_group_name_H-M   'P 1'
#
loop_
_entity.id
_entity.type
_entity.pdbx_description
1 polymer ?
#
loop_
_entity_poly.entity_id
_entity_poly.type
_entity_poly.pdbx_seq_one_letter_code
_entity_poly.pdbx_strand_id
1 'polypeptide(L)'
;MVVLNRIYTRTGDDGTTSLGSGDRRKKYDLRVDAYGTLDEVNAVLGLVRLHTKNDAALDKALGRIQNDLFDVEADLCLAEKGPGGARLTVTDAQVEWLEREIDHLNDDLEPLRSFILPGGSPASAYMHLARTVCRRAERIMVALKDQPGEEVSPPSLKYVNRLSDYLFVAGRYTNDKGASDVLWAPGQNR
;
A
#
# COMPACT_ATOMS: atom_id res chain seq x y z
N MET A 1 10.49 6.97 -21.19
CA MET A 1 11.52 6.64 -20.17
C MET A 1 11.78 7.92 -19.39
N VAL A 2 11.62 7.91 -18.09
CA VAL A 2 11.92 9.07 -17.23
C VAL A 2 13.43 9.14 -17.05
N VAL A 3 14.04 10.31 -17.36
CA VAL A 3 15.47 10.55 -17.14
C VAL A 3 15.62 11.53 -15.97
N LEU A 4 16.11 11.04 -14.83
CA LEU A 4 16.30 11.82 -13.61
C LEU A 4 17.75 12.34 -13.53
N ASN A 5 18.08 13.35 -14.35
CA ASN A 5 19.42 13.94 -14.38
C ASN A 5 19.67 14.92 -13.21
N ARG A 6 18.62 15.46 -12.61
CA ARG A 6 18.68 16.41 -11.51
C ARG A 6 17.56 16.11 -10.52
N ILE A 7 17.93 15.80 -9.28
CA ILE A 7 16.96 15.37 -8.26
C ILE A 7 16.19 16.57 -7.68
N TYR A 8 16.86 17.69 -7.39
CA TYR A 8 16.19 18.88 -6.90
C TYR A 8 15.97 19.90 -8.01
N THR A 9 14.75 20.44 -8.10
CA THR A 9 14.34 21.46 -9.07
C THR A 9 14.04 22.81 -8.42
N ARG A 10 13.87 22.84 -7.11
CA ARG A 10 13.47 23.99 -6.29
C ARG A 10 12.08 24.55 -6.62
N THR A 11 11.33 23.91 -7.51
CA THR A 11 10.00 24.38 -7.93
C THR A 11 8.91 24.17 -6.89
N GLY A 12 9.19 23.39 -5.84
CA GLY A 12 8.26 23.06 -4.74
C GLY A 12 8.54 23.81 -3.43
N ASP A 13 9.49 24.74 -3.41
CA ASP A 13 9.89 25.45 -2.19
C ASP A 13 8.81 26.45 -1.69
N ASP A 14 7.86 26.80 -2.57
CA ASP A 14 6.67 27.60 -2.26
C ASP A 14 5.54 26.82 -1.59
N GLY A 15 5.74 25.54 -1.26
CA GLY A 15 4.73 24.65 -0.65
C GLY A 15 3.73 24.07 -1.66
N THR A 16 4.05 24.12 -2.96
CA THR A 16 3.27 23.47 -4.01
C THR A 16 4.04 22.34 -4.68
N THR A 17 3.34 21.45 -5.38
CA THR A 17 3.90 20.38 -6.21
C THR A 17 3.12 20.28 -7.52
N SER A 18 3.72 19.69 -8.55
CA SER A 18 3.02 19.40 -9.80
C SER A 18 2.49 17.98 -9.79
N LEU A 19 1.25 17.80 -10.25
CA LEU A 19 0.70 16.50 -10.60
C LEU A 19 1.29 16.01 -11.92
N GLY A 20 1.05 14.76 -12.28
CA GLY A 20 1.45 14.18 -13.56
C GLY A 20 0.82 14.87 -14.78
N SER A 21 -0.33 15.53 -14.61
CA SER A 21 -0.97 16.40 -15.61
C SER A 21 -0.21 17.73 -15.84
N GLY A 22 0.69 18.13 -14.93
CA GLY A 22 1.33 19.44 -14.89
C GLY A 22 0.62 20.45 -13.99
N ASP A 23 -0.58 20.15 -13.51
CA ASP A 23 -1.32 21.02 -12.60
C ASP A 23 -0.59 21.19 -11.27
N ARG A 24 -0.63 22.44 -10.75
CA ARG A 24 -0.02 22.75 -9.45
C ARG A 24 -1.04 22.55 -8.32
N ARG A 25 -0.64 21.81 -7.29
CA ARG A 25 -1.42 21.58 -6.05
C ARG A 25 -0.62 21.97 -4.82
N LYS A 26 -1.30 22.27 -3.73
CA LYS A 26 -0.64 22.43 -2.43
C LYS A 26 -0.13 21.07 -1.95
N LYS A 27 1.04 21.05 -1.27
CA LYS A 27 1.62 19.80 -0.75
C LYS A 27 0.74 19.10 0.30
N TYR A 28 -0.22 19.81 0.87
CA TYR A 28 -1.22 19.26 1.81
C TYR A 28 -2.56 18.93 1.17
N ASP A 29 -2.65 18.95 -0.18
CA ASP A 29 -3.83 18.48 -0.91
C ASP A 29 -4.04 16.98 -0.67
N LEU A 30 -5.31 16.54 -0.51
CA LEU A 30 -5.64 15.13 -0.25
C LEU A 30 -5.09 14.18 -1.32
N ARG A 31 -5.01 14.62 -2.57
CA ARG A 31 -4.43 13.83 -3.66
C ARG A 31 -2.95 13.60 -3.45
N VAL A 32 -2.23 14.65 -3.05
CA VAL A 32 -0.79 14.58 -2.73
C VAL A 32 -0.56 13.71 -1.49
N ASP A 33 -1.41 13.84 -0.47
CA ASP A 33 -1.34 13.04 0.76
C ASP A 33 -1.64 11.56 0.47
N ALA A 34 -2.60 11.26 -0.42
CA ALA A 34 -2.96 9.89 -0.80
C ALA A 34 -1.77 9.14 -1.41
N TYR A 35 -1.19 9.66 -2.51
CA TYR A 35 -0.06 8.97 -3.15
C TYR A 35 1.22 9.04 -2.30
N GLY A 36 1.46 10.12 -1.54
CA GLY A 36 2.58 10.19 -0.62
C GLY A 36 2.49 9.18 0.53
N THR A 37 1.28 8.88 1.01
CA THR A 37 1.08 7.82 2.01
C THR A 37 1.26 6.43 1.41
N LEU A 38 0.95 6.20 0.13
CA LEU A 38 1.26 4.95 -0.56
C LEU A 38 2.76 4.75 -0.77
N ASP A 39 3.50 5.82 -1.08
CA ASP A 39 4.97 5.79 -1.13
C ASP A 39 5.58 5.42 0.23
N GLU A 40 4.97 5.88 1.36
CA GLU A 40 5.35 5.43 2.71
C GLU A 40 5.12 3.92 2.88
N VAL A 41 3.97 3.36 2.42
CA VAL A 41 3.72 1.91 2.40
C VAL A 41 4.82 1.19 1.62
N ASN A 42 5.13 1.69 0.42
CA ASN A 42 6.13 1.11 -0.48
C ASN A 42 7.53 1.10 0.17
N ALA A 43 7.89 2.17 0.86
CA ALA A 43 9.15 2.24 1.62
C ALA A 43 9.19 1.23 2.78
N VAL A 44 8.07 1.06 3.52
CA VAL A 44 7.97 0.05 4.59
C VAL A 44 8.06 -1.37 4.03
N LEU A 45 7.50 -1.65 2.84
CA LEU A 45 7.68 -2.94 2.17
C LEU A 45 9.15 -3.21 1.83
N GLY A 46 9.93 -2.17 1.52
CA GLY A 46 11.39 -2.28 1.40
C GLY A 46 12.04 -2.81 2.68
N LEU A 47 11.59 -2.35 3.87
CA LEU A 47 12.05 -2.87 5.16
C LEU A 47 11.64 -4.31 5.39
N VAL A 48 10.39 -4.68 5.08
CA VAL A 48 9.92 -6.08 5.13
C VAL A 48 10.84 -6.99 4.32
N ARG A 49 11.18 -6.61 3.08
CA ARG A 49 12.00 -7.39 2.15
C ARG A 49 13.44 -7.61 2.63
N LEU A 50 13.93 -6.85 3.59
CA LEU A 50 15.21 -7.16 4.25
C LEU A 50 15.15 -8.47 5.06
N HIS A 51 13.94 -8.88 5.48
CA HIS A 51 13.69 -10.00 6.37
C HIS A 51 12.96 -11.18 5.69
N THR A 52 12.65 -11.08 4.39
CA THR A 52 11.93 -12.14 3.64
C THR A 52 12.80 -12.82 2.58
N LYS A 53 14.09 -12.52 2.51
CA LYS A 53 15.01 -13.07 1.50
C LYS A 53 15.12 -14.61 1.49
N ASN A 54 14.80 -15.25 2.60
CA ASN A 54 14.81 -16.70 2.74
C ASN A 54 13.53 -17.36 2.18
N ASP A 55 12.50 -16.57 1.91
CA ASP A 55 11.28 -16.98 1.24
C ASP A 55 11.18 -16.28 -0.13
N ALA A 56 11.71 -16.95 -1.14
CA ALA A 56 11.80 -16.37 -2.49
C ALA A 56 10.41 -16.10 -3.11
N ALA A 57 9.39 -16.88 -2.77
CA ALA A 57 8.03 -16.69 -3.27
C ALA A 57 7.41 -15.42 -2.67
N LEU A 58 7.48 -15.29 -1.36
CA LEU A 58 7.00 -14.11 -0.64
C LEU A 58 7.76 -12.84 -1.06
N ASP A 59 9.11 -12.88 -1.15
CA ASP A 59 9.90 -11.72 -1.58
C ASP A 59 9.55 -11.28 -3.00
N LYS A 60 9.30 -12.24 -3.91
CA LYS A 60 8.85 -11.97 -5.28
C LYS A 60 7.46 -11.31 -5.29
N ALA A 61 6.52 -11.81 -4.49
CA ALA A 61 5.19 -11.22 -4.36
C ALA A 61 5.26 -9.77 -3.83
N LEU A 62 6.06 -9.52 -2.80
CA LEU A 62 6.30 -8.18 -2.27
C LEU A 62 6.94 -7.24 -3.30
N GLY A 63 7.89 -7.72 -4.09
CA GLY A 63 8.48 -6.96 -5.19
C GLY A 63 7.47 -6.58 -6.28
N ARG A 64 6.51 -7.47 -6.58
CA ARG A 64 5.39 -7.18 -7.47
C ARG A 64 4.48 -6.11 -6.86
N ILE A 65 4.10 -6.25 -5.59
CA ILE A 65 3.26 -5.27 -4.88
C ILE A 65 3.90 -3.88 -4.90
N GLN A 66 5.21 -3.77 -4.73
CA GLN A 66 5.90 -2.49 -4.83
C GLN A 66 5.77 -1.84 -6.21
N ASN A 67 5.78 -2.62 -7.30
CA ASN A 67 5.52 -2.10 -8.64
C ASN A 67 4.04 -1.72 -8.82
N ASP A 68 3.11 -2.55 -8.36
CA ASP A 68 1.68 -2.27 -8.43
C ASP A 68 1.33 -0.99 -7.62
N LEU A 69 2.02 -0.71 -6.51
CA LEU A 69 1.86 0.55 -5.75
C LEU A 69 2.26 1.77 -6.58
N PHE A 70 3.33 1.71 -7.35
CA PHE A 70 3.66 2.79 -8.28
C PHE A 70 2.60 2.98 -9.37
N ASP A 71 1.92 1.92 -9.80
CA ASP A 71 0.78 2.04 -10.73
C ASP A 71 -0.40 2.75 -10.05
N VAL A 72 -0.70 2.44 -8.76
CA VAL A 72 -1.72 3.17 -7.98
C VAL A 72 -1.36 4.64 -7.79
N GLU A 73 -0.10 4.92 -7.46
CA GLU A 73 0.41 6.29 -7.27
C GLU A 73 0.33 7.08 -8.58
N ALA A 74 0.68 6.47 -9.72
CA ALA A 74 0.56 7.08 -11.04
C ALA A 74 -0.91 7.38 -11.38
N ASP A 75 -1.83 6.46 -11.06
CA ASP A 75 -3.27 6.66 -11.22
C ASP A 75 -3.78 7.85 -10.40
N LEU A 76 -3.35 7.97 -9.16
CA LEU A 76 -3.69 9.09 -8.28
C LEU A 76 -3.02 10.41 -8.70
N CYS A 77 -1.80 10.36 -9.22
CA CYS A 77 -1.07 11.55 -9.67
C CYS A 77 -1.65 12.16 -10.96
N LEU A 78 -2.40 11.39 -11.75
CA LEU A 78 -3.06 11.82 -12.97
C LEU A 78 -4.55 12.08 -12.67
N ALA A 79 -4.90 13.32 -12.28
CA ALA A 79 -6.28 13.71 -12.02
C ALA A 79 -7.20 13.60 -13.26
N GLU A 80 -6.63 13.69 -14.47
CA GLU A 80 -7.32 13.59 -15.77
C GLU A 80 -6.54 12.70 -16.74
N LYS A 81 -7.18 12.33 -17.86
CA LYS A 81 -6.51 11.60 -18.95
C LYS A 81 -5.32 12.41 -19.48
N GLY A 82 -4.13 11.86 -19.33
CA GLY A 82 -2.91 12.48 -19.86
C GLY A 82 -2.94 12.66 -21.39
N PRO A 83 -2.01 13.44 -21.95
CA PRO A 83 -1.85 13.57 -23.40
C PRO A 83 -1.64 12.19 -24.01
N GLY A 84 -2.58 11.72 -24.88
CA GLY A 84 -2.52 10.42 -25.52
C GLY A 84 -3.59 9.41 -25.06
N GLY A 85 -4.44 9.75 -24.09
CA GLY A 85 -5.66 9.02 -23.78
C GLY A 85 -5.50 7.70 -22.99
N ALA A 86 -4.29 7.23 -22.75
CA ALA A 86 -4.03 6.05 -21.93
C ALA A 86 -3.59 6.49 -20.52
N ARG A 87 -4.43 6.18 -19.52
CA ARG A 87 -4.11 6.33 -18.09
C ARG A 87 -3.51 5.01 -17.61
N LEU A 88 -2.33 5.06 -17.00
CA LEU A 88 -1.82 3.91 -16.26
C LEU A 88 -2.67 3.76 -15.01
N THR A 89 -3.38 2.64 -14.90
CA THR A 89 -4.26 2.33 -13.77
C THR A 89 -4.05 0.89 -13.35
N VAL A 90 -4.30 0.60 -12.09
CA VAL A 90 -4.44 -0.77 -11.62
C VAL A 90 -5.66 -1.40 -12.30
N THR A 91 -5.57 -2.67 -12.59
CA THR A 91 -6.63 -3.47 -13.22
C THR A 91 -7.28 -4.43 -12.22
N ASP A 92 -8.51 -4.87 -12.49
CA ASP A 92 -9.16 -5.92 -11.68
C ASP A 92 -8.32 -7.21 -11.64
N ALA A 93 -7.54 -7.53 -12.69
CA ALA A 93 -6.65 -8.68 -12.68
C ALA A 93 -5.52 -8.60 -11.63
N GLN A 94 -5.04 -7.39 -11.29
CA GLN A 94 -4.08 -7.19 -10.20
C GLN A 94 -4.76 -7.38 -8.83
N VAL A 95 -6.02 -6.94 -8.68
CA VAL A 95 -6.83 -7.18 -7.49
C VAL A 95 -7.05 -8.68 -7.28
N GLU A 96 -7.51 -9.39 -8.31
CA GLU A 96 -7.72 -10.85 -8.28
C GLU A 96 -6.44 -11.63 -7.99
N TRP A 97 -5.29 -11.16 -8.50
CA TRP A 97 -4.01 -11.77 -8.16
C TRP A 97 -3.72 -11.63 -6.67
N LEU A 98 -3.95 -10.44 -6.10
CA LEU A 98 -3.72 -10.19 -4.68
C LEU A 98 -4.63 -11.04 -3.79
N GLU A 99 -5.90 -11.24 -4.19
CA GLU A 99 -6.84 -12.13 -3.53
C GLU A 99 -6.35 -13.58 -3.52
N ARG A 100 -5.83 -14.09 -4.66
CA ARG A 100 -5.23 -15.43 -4.72
C ARG A 100 -4.00 -15.59 -3.84
N GLU A 101 -3.16 -14.56 -3.73
CA GLU A 101 -2.01 -14.59 -2.83
C GLU A 101 -2.43 -14.59 -1.35
N ILE A 102 -3.51 -13.88 -1.01
CA ILE A 102 -4.12 -13.92 0.33
C ILE A 102 -4.58 -15.34 0.64
N ASP A 103 -5.38 -15.94 -0.25
CA ASP A 103 -5.90 -17.29 -0.07
C ASP A 103 -4.77 -18.30 0.10
N HIS A 104 -3.76 -18.24 -0.78
CA HIS A 104 -2.59 -19.12 -0.72
C HIS A 104 -1.83 -19.05 0.62
N LEU A 105 -1.57 -17.86 1.14
CA LEU A 105 -0.91 -17.72 2.43
C LEU A 105 -1.83 -18.13 3.59
N ASN A 106 -3.14 -17.88 3.46
CA ASN A 106 -4.10 -18.18 4.50
C ASN A 106 -4.38 -19.68 4.63
N ASP A 107 -4.20 -20.49 3.59
CA ASP A 107 -4.31 -21.95 3.63
C ASP A 107 -3.36 -22.59 4.65
N ASP A 108 -2.24 -21.93 4.93
CA ASP A 108 -1.23 -22.35 5.90
C ASP A 108 -1.51 -21.88 7.34
N LEU A 109 -2.57 -21.10 7.57
CA LEU A 109 -2.85 -20.44 8.84
C LEU A 109 -4.06 -21.05 9.56
N GLU A 110 -3.92 -21.29 10.86
CA GLU A 110 -5.07 -21.64 11.69
C GLU A 110 -6.05 -20.47 11.85
N PRO A 111 -7.36 -20.72 11.88
CA PRO A 111 -8.37 -19.69 12.09
C PRO A 111 -8.17 -18.93 13.41
N LEU A 112 -8.30 -17.61 13.35
CA LEU A 112 -8.24 -16.76 14.54
C LEU A 112 -9.53 -16.83 15.37
N ARG A 113 -9.35 -16.81 16.69
CA ARG A 113 -10.46 -16.73 17.67
C ARG A 113 -10.47 -15.42 18.44
N SER A 114 -9.49 -14.55 18.20
CA SER A 114 -9.35 -13.21 18.79
C SER A 114 -8.53 -12.34 17.86
N PHE A 115 -8.47 -11.03 18.12
CA PHE A 115 -7.48 -10.17 17.50
C PHE A 115 -6.08 -10.54 18.01
N ILE A 116 -5.08 -10.23 17.18
CA ILE A 116 -3.66 -10.37 17.53
C ILE A 116 -3.03 -9.03 17.83
N LEU A 117 -2.05 -9.00 18.71
CA LEU A 117 -1.24 -7.81 18.95
C LEU A 117 -0.23 -7.66 17.80
N PRO A 118 -0.13 -6.47 17.18
CA PRO A 118 0.88 -6.21 16.16
C PRO A 118 2.29 -6.41 16.70
N GLY A 119 3.10 -7.27 16.05
CA GLY A 119 4.44 -7.60 16.51
C GLY A 119 4.90 -8.94 15.94
N GLY A 120 5.75 -9.66 16.66
CA GLY A 120 6.28 -10.96 16.28
C GLY A 120 7.67 -10.86 15.65
N SER A 121 7.95 -11.65 14.61
CA SER A 121 9.19 -11.58 13.87
C SER A 121 9.42 -10.18 13.27
N PRO A 122 10.67 -9.78 12.92
CA PRO A 122 10.90 -8.49 12.26
C PRO A 122 10.06 -8.30 10.98
N ALA A 123 9.91 -9.36 10.16
CA ALA A 123 9.06 -9.32 8.97
C ALA A 123 7.60 -9.05 9.35
N SER A 124 7.06 -9.79 10.33
CA SER A 124 5.69 -9.62 10.84
C SER A 124 5.46 -8.20 11.37
N ALA A 125 6.35 -7.69 12.21
CA ALA A 125 6.22 -6.36 12.79
C ALA A 125 6.16 -5.26 11.71
N TYR A 126 7.03 -5.32 10.69
CA TYR A 126 6.99 -4.38 9.56
C TYR A 126 5.77 -4.59 8.66
N MET A 127 5.28 -5.82 8.47
CA MET A 127 4.00 -6.07 7.78
C MET A 127 2.84 -5.37 8.48
N HIS A 128 2.77 -5.46 9.81
CA HIS A 128 1.74 -4.76 10.58
C HIS A 128 1.87 -3.24 10.48
N LEU A 129 3.09 -2.69 10.46
CA LEU A 129 3.32 -1.27 10.22
C LEU A 129 2.81 -0.89 8.81
N ALA A 130 3.26 -1.59 7.76
CA ALA A 130 2.80 -1.36 6.39
C ALA A 130 1.27 -1.43 6.28
N ARG A 131 0.64 -2.41 6.92
CA ARG A 131 -0.82 -2.56 6.98
C ARG A 131 -1.51 -1.32 7.56
N THR A 132 -1.02 -0.78 8.67
CA THR A 132 -1.65 0.39 9.30
C THR A 132 -1.48 1.66 8.45
N VAL A 133 -0.34 1.83 7.80
CA VAL A 133 -0.10 2.93 6.84
C VAL A 133 -0.96 2.75 5.60
N CYS A 134 -1.07 1.53 5.04
CA CYS A 134 -1.95 1.21 3.91
C CYS A 134 -3.42 1.58 4.22
N ARG A 135 -3.92 1.24 5.40
CA ARG A 135 -5.26 1.62 5.85
C ARG A 135 -5.42 3.14 6.02
N ARG A 136 -4.36 3.86 6.37
CA ARG A 136 -4.37 5.34 6.37
C ARG A 136 -4.49 5.86 4.93
N ALA A 137 -3.71 5.34 3.99
CA ALA A 137 -3.81 5.71 2.58
C ALA A 137 -5.21 5.45 2.02
N GLU A 138 -5.79 4.28 2.29
CA GLU A 138 -7.17 3.95 1.90
C GLU A 138 -8.18 4.99 2.37
N ARG A 139 -8.13 5.38 3.65
CA ARG A 139 -9.03 6.42 4.20
C ARG A 139 -8.86 7.77 3.51
N ILE A 140 -7.62 8.15 3.18
CA ILE A 140 -7.33 9.40 2.44
C ILE A 140 -7.89 9.29 1.01
N MET A 141 -7.73 8.15 0.34
CA MET A 141 -8.29 7.92 -0.99
C MET A 141 -9.82 7.98 -1.00
N VAL A 142 -10.49 7.46 0.03
CA VAL A 142 -11.94 7.58 0.20
C VAL A 142 -12.33 9.06 0.39
N ALA A 143 -11.64 9.79 1.26
CA ALA A 143 -11.91 11.21 1.48
C ALA A 143 -11.67 12.04 0.19
N LEU A 144 -10.65 11.69 -0.60
CA LEU A 144 -10.40 12.30 -1.90
C LEU A 144 -11.54 12.03 -2.88
N LYS A 145 -11.98 10.77 -2.99
CA LYS A 145 -13.09 10.37 -3.87
C LYS A 145 -14.39 11.14 -3.58
N ASP A 146 -14.61 11.51 -2.33
CA ASP A 146 -15.81 12.24 -1.91
C ASP A 146 -15.71 13.77 -2.15
N GLN A 147 -14.55 14.29 -2.62
CA GLN A 147 -14.39 15.70 -2.97
C GLN A 147 -15.03 16.01 -4.33
N PRO A 148 -15.72 17.14 -4.48
CA PRO A 148 -16.26 17.56 -5.77
C PRO A 148 -15.17 17.70 -6.84
N GLY A 149 -15.36 17.04 -7.99
CA GLY A 149 -14.44 17.13 -9.12
C GLY A 149 -13.19 16.24 -9.00
N GLU A 150 -13.08 15.45 -7.94
CA GLU A 150 -11.98 14.50 -7.77
C GLU A 150 -12.43 13.07 -8.14
N GLU A 151 -11.52 12.32 -8.73
CA GLU A 151 -11.74 10.92 -9.12
C GLU A 151 -10.69 10.01 -8.51
N VAL A 152 -11.11 8.88 -8.01
CA VAL A 152 -10.27 7.74 -7.62
C VAL A 152 -10.81 6.51 -8.33
N SER A 153 -9.97 5.81 -9.09
CA SER A 153 -10.41 4.65 -9.85
C SER A 153 -10.86 3.51 -8.91
N PRO A 154 -11.98 2.84 -9.21
CA PRO A 154 -12.46 1.75 -8.38
C PRO A 154 -11.43 0.61 -8.22
N PRO A 155 -10.68 0.16 -9.25
CA PRO A 155 -9.66 -0.85 -9.08
C PRO A 155 -8.53 -0.45 -8.13
N SER A 156 -8.06 0.81 -8.18
CA SER A 156 -7.02 1.30 -7.27
C SER A 156 -7.48 1.28 -5.81
N LEU A 157 -8.71 1.71 -5.53
CA LEU A 157 -9.26 1.66 -4.17
C LEU A 157 -9.45 0.22 -3.68
N LYS A 158 -9.95 -0.69 -4.55
CA LYS A 158 -10.05 -2.13 -4.24
C LYS A 158 -8.69 -2.73 -3.93
N TYR A 159 -7.67 -2.40 -4.75
CA TYR A 159 -6.32 -2.92 -4.58
C TYR A 159 -5.74 -2.54 -3.22
N VAL A 160 -5.82 -1.27 -2.83
CA VAL A 160 -5.30 -0.78 -1.54
C VAL A 160 -6.06 -1.43 -0.37
N ASN A 161 -7.38 -1.61 -0.47
CA ASN A 161 -8.16 -2.33 0.52
C ASN A 161 -7.66 -3.79 0.67
N ARG A 162 -7.53 -4.54 -0.43
CA ARG A 162 -7.02 -5.93 -0.43
C ARG A 162 -5.57 -6.02 0.03
N LEU A 163 -4.74 -5.02 -0.30
CA LEU A 163 -3.35 -4.98 0.17
C LEU A 163 -3.29 -4.95 1.70
N SER A 164 -4.22 -4.24 2.37
CA SER A 164 -4.26 -4.24 3.83
C SER A 164 -4.55 -5.63 4.40
N ASP A 165 -5.38 -6.44 3.73
CA ASP A 165 -5.69 -7.82 4.12
C ASP A 165 -4.50 -8.75 3.84
N TYR A 166 -3.87 -8.60 2.67
CA TYR A 166 -2.63 -9.33 2.34
C TYR A 166 -1.55 -9.10 3.40
N LEU A 167 -1.31 -7.86 3.79
CA LEU A 167 -0.30 -7.50 4.78
C LEU A 167 -0.60 -8.09 6.17
N PHE A 168 -1.88 -8.26 6.51
CA PHE A 168 -2.28 -8.94 7.73
C PHE A 168 -1.96 -10.43 7.67
N VAL A 169 -2.36 -11.10 6.60
CA VAL A 169 -2.15 -12.55 6.40
C VAL A 169 -0.66 -12.86 6.29
N ALA A 170 0.09 -12.08 5.48
CA ALA A 170 1.54 -12.24 5.34
C ALA A 170 2.29 -11.95 6.66
N GLY A 171 1.79 -11.03 7.48
CA GLY A 171 2.33 -10.78 8.82
C GLY A 171 2.23 -12.01 9.72
N ARG A 172 1.07 -12.68 9.74
CA ARG A 172 0.89 -13.94 10.46
C ARG A 172 1.73 -15.08 9.88
N TYR A 173 1.74 -15.20 8.55
CA TYR A 173 2.54 -16.20 7.85
C TYR A 173 4.02 -16.12 8.22
N THR A 174 4.59 -14.91 8.24
CA THR A 174 5.99 -14.66 8.62
C THR A 174 6.25 -14.77 10.13
N ASN A 175 5.22 -15.01 10.93
CA ASN A 175 5.28 -15.18 12.37
C ASN A 175 5.05 -16.66 12.76
N ASP A 176 5.89 -17.54 12.18
CA ASP A 176 5.80 -18.98 12.38
C ASP A 176 4.41 -19.54 11.98
N LYS A 177 3.92 -19.11 10.82
CA LYS A 177 2.56 -19.46 10.33
C LYS A 177 1.48 -19.24 11.38
N GLY A 178 1.59 -18.15 12.13
CA GLY A 178 0.64 -17.76 13.16
C GLY A 178 0.84 -18.43 14.52
N ALA A 179 1.72 -19.42 14.65
CA ALA A 179 1.95 -20.12 15.91
C ALA A 179 2.54 -19.20 17.00
N SER A 180 3.28 -18.17 16.59
CA SER A 180 3.86 -17.15 17.47
C SER A 180 2.98 -15.90 17.62
N ASP A 181 1.75 -15.91 17.14
CA ASP A 181 0.83 -14.78 17.29
C ASP A 181 0.42 -14.60 18.76
N VAL A 182 0.49 -13.37 19.24
CA VAL A 182 0.03 -13.01 20.60
C VAL A 182 -1.41 -12.54 20.52
N LEU A 183 -2.32 -13.29 21.11
CA LEU A 183 -3.74 -12.96 21.11
C LEU A 183 -4.05 -11.80 22.06
N TRP A 184 -4.93 -10.91 21.62
CA TRP A 184 -5.48 -9.87 22.49
C TRP A 184 -6.36 -10.49 23.57
N ALA A 185 -6.11 -10.10 24.84
CA ALA A 185 -6.90 -10.47 25.99
C ALA A 185 -7.75 -9.26 26.45
N PRO A 186 -9.06 -9.22 26.12
CA PRO A 186 -9.92 -8.10 26.48
C PRO A 186 -9.94 -7.83 27.99
N GLY A 187 -9.65 -6.58 28.38
CA GLY A 187 -9.75 -6.17 29.79
C GLY A 187 -8.70 -6.74 30.74
N GLN A 188 -7.63 -7.37 30.24
CA GLN A 188 -6.58 -8.00 31.04
C GLN A 188 -5.97 -7.09 32.12
N ASN A 189 -5.96 -5.79 31.89
CA ASN A 189 -5.34 -4.80 32.79
C ASN A 189 -6.37 -3.91 33.54
N ARG A 190 -7.62 -4.36 33.63
CA ARG A 190 -8.70 -3.65 34.36
C ARG A 190 -8.86 -4.21 35.77
#